data_baba12c8a421c727183519c92c7ff347
#
_entry.id   baba12c8a421c727183519c92c7ff347
#
_cell.length_a   1.000
_cell.length_b   1.000
_cell.length_c   1.000
_cell.angle_alpha   90.00
_cell.angle_beta   90.00
_cell.angle_gamma   90.00
#
_symmetry.space_group_name_H-M   'P 1'
#
loop_
_entity.id
_entity.type
_entity.pdbx_description
1 polymer ?
#
loop_
_entity_poly.entity_id
_entity_poly.type
_entity_poly.pdbx_seq_one_letter_code
_entity_poly.pdbx_strand_id
1 'polypeptide(L)'
;MGPSFNEQFDQHGVWRREFAHQIHRLSEWMSDHELMDAAVQERLNRLEAQVRSDKVMVAFVAEFSRGKSELINAIFFADYGRRIMPASAGRTTMCPTELGYDASLAPSLRLLPIETRLQLQGLAEWRVKPERWIEIPLDVNNADQIAKALEKVAEVRKVTLDNARALGFWHDELADENPVPDSEGLVEVPMWRHAIINIPHPLLKQGLVILDTPGLNAVGAEPELTVNLIPQAHAVVFILSADTGVTRSDLS
;
A
#
# COMPACT_ATOMS: atom_id res chain seq x y z
N MET A 1 -35.33 -3.91 -1.48
CA MET A 1 -34.06 -3.26 -1.15
C MET A 1 -33.03 -4.36 -1.02
N GLY A 2 -31.90 -4.26 -1.71
CA GLY A 2 -30.80 -5.21 -1.48
C GLY A 2 -30.17 -5.01 -0.10
N PRO A 3 -29.40 -6.02 0.40
CA PRO A 3 -28.70 -5.89 1.68
C PRO A 3 -27.78 -4.67 1.68
N SER A 4 -27.64 -4.01 2.83
CA SER A 4 -26.72 -2.90 2.99
C SER A 4 -25.27 -3.36 2.83
N PHE A 5 -24.36 -2.45 2.55
CA PHE A 5 -22.93 -2.77 2.45
C PHE A 5 -22.40 -3.46 3.73
N ASN A 6 -22.84 -3.01 4.91
CA ASN A 6 -22.46 -3.61 6.18
C ASN A 6 -22.96 -5.05 6.31
N GLU A 7 -24.22 -5.33 5.94
CA GLU A 7 -24.76 -6.69 5.96
C GLU A 7 -24.03 -7.64 5.00
N GLN A 8 -23.65 -7.16 3.82
CA GLN A 8 -22.86 -7.94 2.87
C GLN A 8 -21.46 -8.22 3.41
N PHE A 9 -20.86 -7.25 4.08
CA PHE A 9 -19.53 -7.41 4.67
C PHE A 9 -19.54 -8.41 5.84
N ASP A 10 -20.56 -8.36 6.70
CA ASP A 10 -20.75 -9.32 7.80
C ASP A 10 -20.98 -10.73 7.28
N GLN A 11 -21.82 -10.91 6.26
CA GLN A 11 -22.03 -12.20 5.60
C GLN A 11 -20.74 -12.76 5.01
N HIS A 12 -19.94 -11.92 4.38
CA HIS A 12 -18.64 -12.31 3.86
C HIS A 12 -17.67 -12.73 5.00
N GLY A 13 -17.72 -12.08 6.15
CA GLY A 13 -16.95 -12.46 7.33
C GLY A 13 -17.32 -13.83 7.88
N VAL A 14 -18.62 -14.15 7.92
CA VAL A 14 -19.11 -15.49 8.32
C VAL A 14 -18.63 -16.54 7.34
N TRP A 15 -18.82 -16.33 6.03
CA TRP A 15 -18.37 -17.24 4.98
C TRP A 15 -16.87 -17.52 5.06
N ARG A 16 -16.04 -16.48 5.27
CA ARG A 16 -14.59 -16.65 5.38
C ARG A 16 -14.19 -17.55 6.54
N ARG A 17 -14.78 -17.35 7.73
CA ARG A 17 -14.49 -18.20 8.89
C ARG A 17 -14.85 -19.66 8.64
N GLU A 18 -15.98 -19.89 8.01
CA GLU A 18 -16.42 -21.25 7.65
C GLU A 18 -15.50 -21.87 6.60
N PHE A 19 -15.09 -21.11 5.59
CA PHE A 19 -14.18 -21.59 4.57
C PHE A 19 -12.77 -21.87 5.11
N ALA A 20 -12.25 -21.03 6.01
CA ALA A 20 -10.99 -21.29 6.70
C ALA A 20 -11.05 -22.60 7.52
N HIS A 21 -12.18 -22.86 8.17
CA HIS A 21 -12.39 -24.12 8.88
C HIS A 21 -12.39 -25.34 7.94
N GLN A 22 -12.96 -25.23 6.74
CA GLN A 22 -12.89 -26.30 5.74
C GLN A 22 -11.46 -26.54 5.23
N ILE A 23 -10.66 -25.50 5.03
CA ILE A 23 -9.24 -25.64 4.67
C ILE A 23 -8.48 -26.36 5.76
N HIS A 24 -8.73 -26.02 7.01
CA HIS A 24 -8.11 -26.69 8.16
C HIS A 24 -8.46 -28.19 8.20
N ARG A 25 -9.74 -28.54 8.06
CA ARG A 25 -10.19 -29.95 7.99
C ARG A 25 -9.59 -30.70 6.83
N LEU A 26 -9.44 -30.05 5.66
CA LEU A 26 -8.77 -30.65 4.51
C LEU A 26 -7.30 -30.96 4.83
N SER A 27 -6.60 -30.03 5.51
CA SER A 27 -5.22 -30.21 5.93
C SER A 27 -5.06 -31.39 6.88
N GLU A 28 -5.94 -31.52 7.88
CA GLU A 28 -5.95 -32.66 8.80
C GLU A 28 -6.20 -33.97 8.05
N TRP A 29 -7.21 -34.01 7.18
CA TRP A 29 -7.53 -35.20 6.41
C TRP A 29 -6.39 -35.64 5.50
N MET A 30 -5.73 -34.70 4.81
CA MET A 30 -4.57 -35.01 3.97
C MET A 30 -3.38 -35.53 4.79
N SER A 31 -3.18 -35.00 5.99
CA SER A 31 -2.13 -35.48 6.91
C SER A 31 -2.42 -36.93 7.37
N ASP A 32 -3.66 -37.23 7.72
CA ASP A 32 -4.07 -38.57 8.18
C ASP A 32 -3.98 -39.65 7.10
N HIS A 33 -4.02 -39.21 5.82
CA HIS A 33 -3.96 -40.13 4.67
C HIS A 33 -2.59 -40.12 3.95
N GLU A 34 -1.55 -39.56 4.60
CA GLU A 34 -0.18 -39.49 4.05
C GLU A 34 -0.09 -38.75 2.70
N LEU A 35 -1.02 -37.83 2.43
CA LEU A 35 -1.05 -37.00 1.20
C LEU A 35 -0.40 -35.63 1.41
N MET A 36 0.13 -35.35 2.63
CA MET A 36 0.72 -34.07 2.98
C MET A 36 2.23 -34.10 2.78
N ASP A 37 2.74 -33.20 1.94
CA ASP A 37 4.15 -32.85 1.91
C ASP A 37 4.39 -31.42 2.41
N ALA A 38 5.65 -31.02 2.58
CA ALA A 38 6.01 -29.70 3.11
C ALA A 38 5.52 -28.55 2.23
N ALA A 39 5.49 -28.73 0.91
CA ALA A 39 5.05 -27.69 -0.02
C ALA A 39 3.53 -27.52 0.01
N VAL A 40 2.79 -28.62 0.06
CA VAL A 40 1.33 -28.64 0.22
C VAL A 40 0.94 -28.02 1.56
N GLN A 41 1.61 -28.40 2.66
CA GLN A 41 1.36 -27.86 3.99
C GLN A 41 1.58 -26.33 4.01
N GLU A 42 2.68 -25.85 3.46
CA GLU A 42 2.96 -24.43 3.40
C GLU A 42 1.90 -23.67 2.58
N ARG A 43 1.45 -24.25 1.46
CA ARG A 43 0.42 -23.66 0.61
C ARG A 43 -0.93 -23.59 1.32
N LEU A 44 -1.35 -24.66 2.03
CA LEU A 44 -2.59 -24.69 2.80
C LEU A 44 -2.55 -23.70 3.96
N ASN A 45 -1.44 -23.62 4.70
CA ASN A 45 -1.26 -22.67 5.78
C ASN A 45 -1.36 -21.21 5.26
N ARG A 46 -0.77 -20.94 4.10
CA ARG A 46 -0.84 -19.61 3.47
C ARG A 46 -2.26 -19.26 3.03
N LEU A 47 -2.99 -20.21 2.42
CA LEU A 47 -4.38 -20.04 2.04
C LEU A 47 -5.29 -19.82 3.26
N GLU A 48 -5.12 -20.61 4.32
CA GLU A 48 -5.88 -20.46 5.56
C GLU A 48 -5.65 -19.08 6.19
N ALA A 49 -4.39 -18.65 6.29
CA ALA A 49 -4.04 -17.32 6.81
C ALA A 49 -4.65 -16.19 5.94
N GLN A 50 -4.63 -16.35 4.63
CA GLN A 50 -5.20 -15.39 3.69
C GLN A 50 -6.73 -15.29 3.82
N VAL A 51 -7.42 -16.42 3.95
CA VAL A 51 -8.88 -16.47 4.16
C VAL A 51 -9.28 -15.97 5.54
N ARG A 52 -8.49 -16.24 6.58
CA ARG A 52 -8.74 -15.74 7.95
C ARG A 52 -8.49 -14.25 8.09
N SER A 53 -7.68 -13.67 7.21
CA SER A 53 -7.44 -12.22 7.23
C SER A 53 -8.76 -11.50 7.00
N ASP A 54 -9.19 -10.71 7.99
CA ASP A 54 -10.39 -9.86 7.87
C ASP A 54 -10.16 -8.63 6.99
N LYS A 55 -8.99 -8.53 6.34
CA LYS A 55 -8.58 -7.39 5.53
C LYS A 55 -8.90 -7.63 4.06
N VAL A 56 -9.58 -6.67 3.45
CA VAL A 56 -9.78 -6.59 2.01
C VAL A 56 -8.92 -5.45 1.49
N MET A 57 -7.85 -5.78 0.78
CA MET A 57 -6.93 -4.80 0.21
C MET A 57 -7.40 -4.37 -1.17
N VAL A 58 -7.54 -3.06 -1.36
CA VAL A 58 -7.90 -2.43 -2.63
C VAL A 58 -6.77 -1.50 -3.05
N ALA A 59 -6.13 -1.77 -4.17
CA ALA A 59 -5.10 -0.91 -4.73
C ALA A 59 -5.74 0.20 -5.59
N PHE A 60 -5.38 1.44 -5.32
CA PHE A 60 -5.74 2.60 -6.14
C PHE A 60 -4.58 2.91 -7.07
N VAL A 61 -4.82 2.72 -8.36
CA VAL A 61 -3.84 2.88 -9.42
C VAL A 61 -4.27 3.99 -10.37
N ALA A 62 -3.37 4.86 -10.71
CA ALA A 62 -3.60 5.94 -11.65
C ALA A 62 -2.29 6.39 -12.28
N GLU A 63 -2.36 6.95 -13.48
CA GLU A 63 -1.28 7.80 -13.96
C GLU A 63 -1.12 9.04 -13.06
N PHE A 64 0.00 9.70 -13.24
CA PHE A 64 0.29 10.93 -12.50
C PHE A 64 -0.82 11.99 -12.64
N SER A 65 -1.15 12.64 -11.53
CA SER A 65 -2.10 13.79 -11.46
C SER A 65 -3.55 13.49 -11.87
N ARG A 66 -4.02 12.23 -11.80
CA ARG A 66 -5.39 11.81 -12.18
C ARG A 66 -6.40 11.88 -11.03
N GLY A 67 -6.08 12.58 -9.93
CA GLY A 67 -7.03 12.78 -8.83
C GLY A 67 -7.11 11.65 -7.80
N LYS A 68 -6.17 10.69 -7.78
CA LYS A 68 -6.14 9.59 -6.81
C LYS A 68 -6.19 10.06 -5.36
N SER A 69 -5.30 10.97 -4.97
CA SER A 69 -5.27 11.51 -3.59
C SER A 69 -6.54 12.32 -3.27
N GLU A 70 -7.18 12.97 -4.26
CA GLU A 70 -8.48 13.64 -4.07
C GLU A 70 -9.58 12.64 -3.76
N LEU A 71 -9.60 11.51 -4.47
CA LEU A 71 -10.58 10.45 -4.23
C LEU A 71 -10.40 9.87 -2.82
N ILE A 72 -9.16 9.62 -2.39
CA ILE A 72 -8.87 9.16 -1.03
C ILE A 72 -9.32 10.20 0.01
N ASN A 73 -9.03 11.49 -0.20
CA ASN A 73 -9.49 12.56 0.68
C ASN A 73 -11.03 12.60 0.76
N ALA A 74 -11.71 12.48 -0.37
CA ALA A 74 -13.18 12.53 -0.43
C ALA A 74 -13.84 11.35 0.28
N ILE A 75 -13.23 10.15 0.24
CA ILE A 75 -13.82 8.94 0.83
C ILE A 75 -13.48 8.85 2.33
N PHE A 76 -12.21 9.07 2.70
CA PHE A 76 -11.71 8.72 4.05
C PHE A 76 -11.47 9.92 4.96
N PHE A 77 -11.41 11.12 4.41
CA PHE A 77 -11.07 12.33 5.16
C PHE A 77 -12.07 13.49 4.99
N ALA A 78 -13.24 13.23 4.38
CA ALA A 78 -14.27 14.25 4.15
C ALA A 78 -14.70 14.95 5.43
N ASP A 79 -14.83 14.22 6.55
CA ASP A 79 -15.29 14.72 7.84
C ASP A 79 -14.32 15.74 8.49
N TYR A 80 -13.07 15.78 8.02
CA TYR A 80 -12.10 16.76 8.53
C TYR A 80 -12.26 18.17 7.95
N GLY A 81 -13.13 18.34 6.94
CA GLY A 81 -13.42 19.65 6.32
C GLY A 81 -12.23 20.28 5.59
N ARG A 82 -11.15 19.56 5.41
CA ARG A 82 -9.94 19.98 4.70
C ARG A 82 -9.23 18.78 4.07
N ARG A 83 -8.32 19.07 3.16
CA ARG A 83 -7.45 18.05 2.57
C ARG A 83 -6.47 17.51 3.62
N ILE A 84 -6.38 16.21 3.74
CA ILE A 84 -5.52 15.49 4.67
C ILE A 84 -4.37 14.78 3.92
N MET A 85 -4.67 13.98 2.89
CA MET A 85 -3.65 13.44 2.02
C MET A 85 -3.03 14.56 1.18
N PRO A 86 -1.70 14.70 1.15
CA PRO A 86 -1.05 15.77 0.42
C PRO A 86 -1.38 15.70 -1.07
N ALA A 87 -1.47 16.89 -1.71
CA ALA A 87 -1.48 16.97 -3.16
C ALA A 87 -0.08 16.65 -3.66
N SER A 88 0.01 15.71 -4.57
CA SER A 88 1.23 15.54 -5.37
C SER A 88 1.30 16.66 -6.41
N ALA A 89 1.80 17.83 -6.01
CA ALA A 89 2.18 18.88 -6.96
C ALA A 89 3.60 18.54 -7.46
N GLY A 90 3.71 17.97 -8.65
CA GLY A 90 4.98 17.48 -9.18
C GLY A 90 5.03 15.95 -9.11
N ARG A 91 6.06 15.37 -9.67
CA ARG A 91 6.25 13.94 -9.91
C ARG A 91 6.08 13.02 -8.72
N THR A 92 4.98 13.09 -7.88
CA THR A 92 4.86 11.91 -7.13
C THR A 92 4.48 11.88 -5.68
N THR A 93 3.54 11.06 -5.38
CA THR A 93 3.59 10.19 -4.22
C THR A 93 4.58 9.07 -4.55
N MET A 94 5.85 9.23 -4.23
CA MET A 94 6.88 8.22 -4.52
C MET A 94 6.93 7.10 -3.48
N CYS A 95 6.16 7.20 -2.40
CA CYS A 95 6.09 6.22 -1.34
C CYS A 95 4.74 5.49 -1.38
N PRO A 96 4.70 4.18 -1.66
CA PRO A 96 3.50 3.38 -1.51
C PRO A 96 2.95 3.51 -0.09
N THR A 97 1.65 3.80 0.03
CA THR A 97 1.02 4.09 1.32
C THR A 97 -0.17 3.18 1.54
N GLU A 98 -0.19 2.48 2.66
CA GLU A 98 -1.34 1.72 3.12
C GLU A 98 -2.15 2.54 4.11
N LEU A 99 -3.46 2.60 3.87
CA LEU A 99 -4.42 3.21 4.79
C LEU A 99 -5.34 2.10 5.31
N GLY A 100 -5.33 1.87 6.61
CA GLY A 100 -6.09 0.81 7.25
C GLY A 100 -6.40 1.11 8.72
N TYR A 101 -6.96 0.13 9.41
CA TYR A 101 -7.23 0.20 10.84
C TYR A 101 -6.86 -1.11 11.52
N ASP A 102 -6.14 -1.00 12.63
CA ASP A 102 -5.85 -2.06 13.56
C ASP A 102 -6.20 -1.56 14.97
N ALA A 103 -7.21 -2.17 15.58
CA ALA A 103 -7.71 -1.77 16.89
C ALA A 103 -6.71 -2.04 18.04
N SER A 104 -5.72 -2.91 17.81
CA SER A 104 -4.67 -3.20 18.78
C SER A 104 -3.58 -2.13 18.85
N LEU A 105 -3.55 -1.22 17.85
CA LEU A 105 -2.56 -0.15 17.72
C LEU A 105 -3.22 1.21 17.87
N ALA A 106 -2.48 2.15 18.48
CA ALA A 106 -2.89 3.54 18.49
C ALA A 106 -2.90 4.14 17.07
N PRO A 107 -3.75 5.16 16.79
CA PRO A 107 -3.69 5.89 15.54
C PRO A 107 -2.28 6.44 15.28
N SER A 108 -1.70 6.07 14.15
CA SER A 108 -0.31 6.40 13.84
C SER A 108 -0.02 6.39 12.34
N LEU A 109 1.03 7.11 11.97
CA LEU A 109 1.74 6.99 10.70
C LEU A 109 3.05 6.26 10.97
N ARG A 110 3.28 5.14 10.28
CA ARG A 110 4.55 4.41 10.33
C ARG A 110 5.26 4.51 8.99
N LEU A 111 6.53 4.86 9.02
CA LEU A 111 7.35 5.13 7.85
C LEU A 111 8.57 4.20 7.83
N LEU A 112 8.75 3.46 6.76
CA LEU A 112 9.90 2.58 6.56
C LEU A 112 10.96 3.33 5.73
N PRO A 113 12.20 3.50 6.24
CA PRO A 113 13.26 4.21 5.53
C PRO A 113 13.62 3.56 4.19
N ILE A 114 13.95 4.40 3.19
CA ILE A 114 14.26 3.95 1.83
C ILE A 114 15.50 3.05 1.76
N GLU A 115 16.46 3.21 2.69
CA GLU A 115 17.67 2.40 2.78
C GLU A 115 17.42 0.92 2.98
N THR A 116 16.23 0.56 3.47
CA THR A 116 15.81 -0.85 3.60
C THR A 116 15.71 -1.56 2.25
N ARG A 117 15.66 -0.81 1.12
CA ARG A 117 15.75 -1.40 -0.24
C ARG A 117 17.12 -2.01 -0.55
N LEU A 118 18.17 -1.53 0.09
CA LEU A 118 19.53 -2.07 -0.08
C LEU A 118 19.70 -3.46 0.57
N GLN A 119 18.69 -3.92 1.28
CA GLN A 119 18.68 -5.21 1.97
C GLN A 119 17.78 -6.20 1.24
N LEU A 120 18.10 -7.49 1.33
CA LEU A 120 17.39 -8.55 0.61
C LEU A 120 15.97 -8.83 1.14
N GLN A 121 15.64 -8.31 2.32
CA GLN A 121 14.35 -8.54 2.95
C GLN A 121 13.20 -7.85 2.23
N GLY A 122 12.11 -8.61 2.04
CA GLY A 122 10.86 -8.09 1.52
C GLY A 122 10.05 -7.28 2.54
N LEU A 123 9.01 -6.56 2.07
CA LEU A 123 8.14 -5.76 2.95
C LEU A 123 7.49 -6.58 4.06
N ALA A 124 7.11 -7.83 3.77
CA ALA A 124 6.51 -8.74 4.75
C ALA A 124 7.42 -8.99 5.96
N GLU A 125 8.73 -9.15 5.72
CA GLU A 125 9.72 -9.35 6.77
C GLU A 125 9.96 -8.07 7.58
N TRP A 126 9.86 -6.90 6.94
CA TRP A 126 9.98 -5.61 7.64
C TRP A 126 8.78 -5.30 8.52
N ARG A 127 7.58 -5.77 8.15
CA ARG A 127 6.35 -5.57 8.94
C ARG A 127 6.44 -6.15 10.34
N VAL A 128 7.20 -7.23 10.53
CA VAL A 128 7.38 -7.89 11.83
C VAL A 128 8.54 -7.33 12.64
N LYS A 129 9.18 -6.23 12.17
CA LYS A 129 10.30 -5.54 12.83
C LYS A 129 9.92 -4.09 13.14
N PRO A 130 9.05 -3.84 14.16
CA PRO A 130 8.53 -2.50 14.45
C PRO A 130 9.64 -1.48 14.76
N GLU A 131 10.76 -1.91 15.30
CA GLU A 131 11.92 -1.06 15.63
C GLU A 131 12.58 -0.42 14.40
N ARG A 132 12.25 -0.86 13.21
CA ARG A 132 12.77 -0.32 11.95
C ARG A 132 11.87 0.74 11.32
N TRP A 133 10.68 0.87 11.85
CA TRP A 133 9.71 1.87 11.40
C TRP A 133 9.80 3.11 12.29
N ILE A 134 9.72 4.27 11.66
CA ILE A 134 9.54 5.53 12.37
C ILE A 134 8.04 5.69 12.60
N GLU A 135 7.63 5.73 13.86
CA GLU A 135 6.23 5.88 14.24
C GLU A 135 5.92 7.30 14.68
N ILE A 136 4.87 7.88 14.11
CA ILE A 136 4.37 9.22 14.41
C ILE A 136 2.92 9.05 14.89
N PRO A 137 2.61 9.36 16.15
CA PRO A 137 1.24 9.29 16.65
C PRO A 137 0.34 10.31 15.95
N LEU A 138 -0.91 9.92 15.66
CA LEU A 138 -1.90 10.75 15.02
C LEU A 138 -3.02 11.09 16.02
N ASP A 139 -3.31 12.39 16.19
CA ASP A 139 -4.48 12.85 16.91
C ASP A 139 -5.67 12.94 15.95
N VAL A 140 -6.55 11.94 16.00
CA VAL A 140 -7.72 11.83 15.11
C VAL A 140 -8.72 12.99 15.24
N ASN A 141 -8.61 13.80 16.29
CA ASN A 141 -9.46 14.99 16.49
C ASN A 141 -8.79 16.28 15.98
N ASN A 142 -7.55 16.20 15.48
CA ASN A 142 -6.78 17.36 15.05
C ASN A 142 -6.39 17.22 13.57
N ALA A 143 -7.21 17.77 12.67
CA ALA A 143 -7.00 17.72 11.23
C ALA A 143 -5.64 18.32 10.79
N ASP A 144 -5.19 19.41 11.47
CA ASP A 144 -3.92 20.06 11.13
C ASP A 144 -2.72 19.17 11.49
N GLN A 145 -2.78 18.49 12.62
CA GLN A 145 -1.75 17.58 13.05
C GLN A 145 -1.65 16.37 12.11
N ILE A 146 -2.80 15.78 11.74
CA ILE A 146 -2.81 14.66 10.79
C ILE A 146 -2.24 15.09 9.43
N ALA A 147 -2.74 16.20 8.86
CA ALA A 147 -2.28 16.70 7.57
C ALA A 147 -0.76 16.93 7.57
N LYS A 148 -0.24 17.61 8.60
CA LYS A 148 1.20 17.84 8.77
C LYS A 148 2.01 16.54 8.93
N ALA A 149 1.48 15.56 9.64
CA ALA A 149 2.12 14.25 9.76
C ALA A 149 2.17 13.52 8.40
N LEU A 150 1.08 13.57 7.63
CA LEU A 150 1.00 12.90 6.33
C LEU A 150 1.82 13.59 5.23
N GLU A 151 2.16 14.89 5.37
CA GLU A 151 3.13 15.55 4.48
C GLU A 151 4.48 14.82 4.45
N LYS A 152 4.85 14.16 5.56
CA LYS A 152 6.09 13.39 5.63
C LYS A 152 6.17 12.22 4.65
N VAL A 153 5.04 11.66 4.24
CA VAL A 153 5.00 10.56 3.25
C VAL A 153 5.60 10.99 1.90
N ALA A 154 5.50 12.28 1.57
CA ALA A 154 6.02 12.86 0.34
C ALA A 154 7.44 13.44 0.51
N GLU A 155 8.12 13.25 1.64
CA GLU A 155 9.48 13.73 1.84
C GLU A 155 10.45 13.05 0.88
N VAL A 156 11.32 13.84 0.30
CA VAL A 156 12.39 13.42 -0.61
C VAL A 156 13.75 13.79 -0.05
N ARG A 157 14.78 13.13 -0.53
CA ARG A 157 16.16 13.49 -0.23
C ARG A 157 17.01 13.45 -1.51
N LYS A 158 18.09 14.20 -1.51
CA LYS A 158 19.07 14.24 -2.60
C LYS A 158 20.14 13.18 -2.37
N VAL A 159 20.44 12.43 -3.42
CA VAL A 159 21.46 11.36 -3.41
C VAL A 159 22.32 11.45 -4.67
N THR A 160 23.51 10.86 -4.63
CA THR A 160 24.35 10.69 -5.82
C THR A 160 23.72 9.70 -6.80
N LEU A 161 24.11 9.76 -8.08
CA LEU A 161 23.63 8.82 -9.09
C LEU A 161 23.91 7.37 -8.72
N ASP A 162 25.06 7.06 -8.12
CA ASP A 162 25.40 5.70 -7.68
C ASP A 162 24.44 5.20 -6.58
N ASN A 163 24.10 6.07 -5.63
CA ASN A 163 23.12 5.73 -4.60
C ASN A 163 21.72 5.59 -5.20
N ALA A 164 21.35 6.43 -6.17
CA ALA A 164 20.07 6.31 -6.86
C ALA A 164 19.96 4.99 -7.62
N ARG A 165 21.03 4.53 -8.30
CA ARG A 165 21.11 3.22 -8.95
C ARG A 165 20.94 2.10 -7.94
N ALA A 166 21.69 2.13 -6.84
CA ALA A 166 21.61 1.11 -5.80
C ALA A 166 20.22 1.00 -5.18
N LEU A 167 19.50 2.11 -5.06
CA LEU A 167 18.12 2.17 -4.55
C LEU A 167 17.05 1.84 -5.61
N GLY A 168 17.44 1.67 -6.90
CA GLY A 168 16.51 1.36 -8.00
C GLY A 168 15.73 2.57 -8.52
N PHE A 169 16.28 3.79 -8.39
CA PHE A 169 15.70 5.04 -8.91
C PHE A 169 16.49 5.63 -10.08
N TRP A 170 17.43 4.91 -10.62
CA TRP A 170 18.19 5.30 -11.80
C TRP A 170 18.47 4.07 -12.66
N HIS A 171 18.11 4.16 -13.94
CA HIS A 171 18.30 3.12 -14.92
C HIS A 171 19.02 3.68 -16.15
N ASP A 172 20.22 3.20 -16.42
CA ASP A 172 21.03 3.73 -17.53
C ASP A 172 20.39 3.46 -18.90
N GLU A 173 19.55 2.44 -19.01
CA GLU A 173 18.82 2.05 -20.23
C GLU A 173 17.55 2.87 -20.47
N LEU A 174 17.04 3.57 -19.46
CA LEU A 174 15.78 4.33 -19.48
C LEU A 174 16.05 5.82 -19.25
N ALA A 175 16.96 6.39 -20.03
CA ALA A 175 17.46 7.76 -19.80
C ALA A 175 16.35 8.84 -19.72
N ASP A 176 15.29 8.70 -20.52
CA ASP A 176 14.17 9.65 -20.58
C ASP A 176 13.23 9.56 -19.36
N GLU A 177 13.29 8.46 -18.62
CA GLU A 177 12.45 8.22 -17.43
C GLU A 177 13.16 8.57 -16.12
N ASN A 178 14.47 8.72 -16.15
CA ASN A 178 15.26 9.02 -14.96
C ASN A 178 14.94 10.42 -14.38
N PRO A 179 15.04 10.60 -13.05
CA PRO A 179 14.93 11.92 -12.45
C PRO A 179 16.06 12.84 -12.96
N VAL A 180 15.73 14.12 -13.20
CA VAL A 180 16.71 15.09 -13.70
C VAL A 180 17.67 15.46 -12.57
N PRO A 181 19.01 15.26 -12.73
CA PRO A 181 20.00 15.71 -11.76
C PRO A 181 19.97 17.23 -11.59
N ASP A 182 20.20 17.69 -10.38
CA ASP A 182 20.36 19.12 -10.11
C ASP A 182 21.76 19.64 -10.54
N SER A 183 22.04 20.92 -10.25
CA SER A 183 23.31 21.57 -10.60
C SER A 183 24.55 20.94 -9.93
N GLU A 184 24.35 20.13 -8.89
CA GLU A 184 25.40 19.40 -8.17
C GLU A 184 25.51 17.94 -8.62
N GLY A 185 24.70 17.53 -9.60
CA GLY A 185 24.64 16.15 -10.09
C GLY A 185 23.89 15.20 -9.14
N LEU A 186 23.12 15.73 -8.20
CA LEU A 186 22.30 14.94 -7.28
C LEU A 186 20.90 14.77 -7.84
N VAL A 187 20.26 13.65 -7.49
CA VAL A 187 18.86 13.37 -7.84
C VAL A 187 18.00 13.20 -6.59
N GLU A 188 16.75 13.60 -6.69
CA GLU A 188 15.77 13.40 -5.63
C GLU A 188 15.21 11.99 -5.66
N VAL A 189 15.23 11.33 -4.50
CA VAL A 189 14.61 10.03 -4.28
C VAL A 189 13.68 10.12 -3.06
N PRO A 190 12.66 9.24 -2.94
CA PRO A 190 11.81 9.21 -1.75
C PRO A 190 12.64 8.97 -0.50
N MET A 191 12.26 9.58 0.60
CA MET A 191 12.85 9.32 1.90
C MET A 191 12.39 7.97 2.49
N TRP A 192 11.21 7.52 2.05
CA TRP A 192 10.54 6.34 2.60
C TRP A 192 10.32 5.27 1.52
N ARG A 193 10.48 4.02 1.93
CA ARG A 193 10.18 2.84 1.11
C ARG A 193 8.69 2.51 1.12
N HIS A 194 8.06 2.70 2.29
CA HIS A 194 6.66 2.36 2.51
C HIS A 194 6.09 3.17 3.67
N ALA A 195 4.79 3.49 3.62
CA ALA A 195 4.06 4.13 4.69
C ALA A 195 2.83 3.32 5.09
N ILE A 196 2.50 3.30 6.38
CA ILE A 196 1.28 2.68 6.91
C ILE A 196 0.56 3.69 7.79
N ILE A 197 -0.68 4.02 7.44
CA ILE A 197 -1.55 4.91 8.19
C ILE A 197 -2.59 4.07 8.91
N ASN A 198 -2.62 4.14 10.24
CA ASN A 198 -3.61 3.51 11.10
C ASN A 198 -4.57 4.56 11.65
N ILE A 199 -5.82 4.60 11.17
CA ILE A 199 -6.85 5.54 11.62
C ILE A 199 -8.22 4.87 11.76
N PRO A 200 -9.07 5.28 12.73
CA PRO A 200 -10.39 4.71 12.98
C PRO A 200 -11.46 5.31 12.04
N HIS A 201 -11.51 4.86 10.80
CA HIS A 201 -12.57 5.20 9.85
C HIS A 201 -13.59 4.05 9.75
N PRO A 202 -14.93 4.28 9.58
CA PRO A 202 -15.94 3.23 9.52
C PRO A 202 -15.62 2.10 8.53
N LEU A 203 -15.23 2.42 7.29
CA LEU A 203 -14.86 1.43 6.28
C LEU A 203 -13.58 0.66 6.65
N LEU A 204 -12.59 1.34 7.23
CA LEU A 204 -11.32 0.71 7.62
C LEU A 204 -11.51 -0.21 8.84
N LYS A 205 -12.41 0.15 9.75
CA LYS A 205 -12.80 -0.72 10.90
C LYS A 205 -13.46 -2.02 10.45
N GLN A 206 -14.04 -2.06 9.25
CA GLN A 206 -14.61 -3.25 8.63
C GLN A 206 -13.56 -4.11 7.91
N GLY A 207 -12.29 -3.78 8.00
CA GLY A 207 -11.20 -4.53 7.39
C GLY A 207 -10.78 -4.06 6.00
N LEU A 208 -11.35 -2.95 5.48
CA LEU A 208 -10.87 -2.38 4.24
C LEU A 208 -9.46 -1.81 4.42
N VAL A 209 -8.55 -2.13 3.52
CA VAL A 209 -7.22 -1.55 3.44
C VAL A 209 -7.06 -0.95 2.04
N ILE A 210 -6.71 0.31 1.98
CA ILE A 210 -6.41 1.01 0.73
C ILE A 210 -4.90 1.02 0.54
N LEU A 211 -4.47 0.59 -0.62
CA LEU A 211 -3.11 0.76 -1.08
C LEU A 211 -3.07 1.94 -2.07
N ASP A 212 -2.55 3.06 -1.61
CA ASP A 212 -2.26 4.22 -2.47
C ASP A 212 -0.90 3.98 -3.13
N THR A 213 -0.92 3.76 -4.45
CA THR A 213 0.30 3.48 -5.21
C THR A 213 0.89 4.76 -5.79
N PRO A 214 2.21 4.88 -5.95
CA PRO A 214 2.81 5.88 -6.84
C PRO A 214 2.18 5.83 -8.23
N GLY A 215 2.25 6.94 -9.00
CA GLY A 215 1.79 6.92 -10.38
C GLY A 215 2.49 5.82 -11.19
N LEU A 216 1.79 5.24 -12.17
CA LEU A 216 2.32 4.12 -12.99
C LEU A 216 3.66 4.44 -13.67
N ASN A 217 3.93 5.73 -13.93
CA ASN A 217 5.17 6.20 -14.55
C ASN A 217 6.19 6.73 -13.53
N ALA A 218 6.07 6.37 -12.25
CA ALA A 218 7.02 6.80 -11.22
C ALA A 218 8.26 5.91 -11.25
N VAL A 219 9.40 6.50 -11.58
CA VAL A 219 10.70 5.80 -11.63
C VAL A 219 11.00 5.10 -10.30
N GLY A 220 11.43 3.85 -10.35
CA GLY A 220 11.82 3.06 -9.20
C GLY A 220 10.67 2.54 -8.33
N ALA A 221 9.42 2.84 -8.67
CA ALA A 221 8.26 2.28 -7.96
C ALA A 221 7.83 0.92 -8.50
N GLU A 222 8.08 0.65 -9.77
CA GLU A 222 7.57 -0.52 -10.51
C GLU A 222 7.87 -1.88 -9.87
N PRO A 223 9.11 -2.21 -9.45
CA PRO A 223 9.37 -3.56 -8.96
C PRO A 223 8.64 -3.86 -7.65
N GLU A 224 8.52 -2.87 -6.77
CA GLU A 224 7.90 -3.06 -5.47
C GLU A 224 6.37 -3.08 -5.57
N LEU A 225 5.79 -2.27 -6.45
CA LEU A 225 4.37 -2.24 -6.71
C LEU A 225 3.91 -3.49 -7.46
N THR A 226 4.56 -3.78 -8.59
CA THR A 226 4.12 -4.84 -9.51
C THR A 226 4.38 -6.24 -8.94
N VAL A 227 5.50 -6.43 -8.25
CA VAL A 227 5.90 -7.75 -7.74
C VAL A 227 5.36 -8.02 -6.34
N ASN A 228 5.30 -7.00 -5.48
CA ASN A 228 5.04 -7.21 -4.05
C ASN A 228 3.69 -6.70 -3.56
N LEU A 229 3.17 -5.59 -4.07
CA LEU A 229 2.00 -4.94 -3.48
C LEU A 229 0.72 -5.18 -4.27
N ILE A 230 0.70 -4.92 -5.57
CA ILE A 230 -0.50 -5.11 -6.41
C ILE A 230 -0.96 -6.58 -6.42
N PRO A 231 -0.07 -7.60 -6.49
CA PRO A 231 -0.50 -8.99 -6.41
C PRO A 231 -1.13 -9.41 -5.09
N GLN A 232 -0.96 -8.63 -4.02
CA GLN A 232 -1.61 -8.86 -2.73
C GLN A 232 -2.99 -8.18 -2.65
N ALA A 233 -3.32 -7.29 -3.57
CA ALA A 233 -4.61 -6.62 -3.60
C ALA A 233 -5.72 -7.58 -4.05
N HIS A 234 -6.87 -7.51 -3.39
CA HIS A 234 -8.08 -8.27 -3.72
C HIS A 234 -8.87 -7.60 -4.86
N ALA A 235 -8.67 -6.30 -5.03
CA ALA A 235 -9.24 -5.50 -6.13
C ALA A 235 -8.30 -4.35 -6.50
N VAL A 236 -8.38 -3.92 -7.76
CA VAL A 236 -7.67 -2.74 -8.26
C VAL A 236 -8.70 -1.73 -8.77
N VAL A 237 -8.62 -0.51 -8.26
CA VAL A 237 -9.41 0.64 -8.75
C VAL A 237 -8.50 1.46 -9.65
N PHE A 238 -8.78 1.42 -10.93
CA PHE A 238 -8.06 2.18 -11.95
C PHE A 238 -8.75 3.54 -12.15
N ILE A 239 -8.03 4.63 -11.90
CA ILE A 239 -8.57 5.99 -11.97
C ILE A 239 -8.13 6.63 -13.28
N LEU A 240 -9.10 6.92 -14.14
CA LEU A 240 -8.91 7.56 -15.44
C LEU A 240 -9.32 9.03 -15.36
N SER A 241 -8.64 9.89 -16.10
CA SER A 241 -9.05 11.28 -16.26
C SER A 241 -10.20 11.39 -17.27
N ALA A 242 -11.19 12.22 -16.94
CA ALA A 242 -12.31 12.47 -17.83
C ALA A 242 -11.90 13.23 -19.11
N ASP A 243 -10.84 14.01 -19.05
CA ASP A 243 -10.38 14.89 -20.13
C ASP A 243 -9.59 14.16 -21.21
N THR A 244 -8.82 13.14 -20.82
CA THR A 244 -7.91 12.40 -21.73
C THR A 244 -8.40 11.00 -22.06
N GLY A 245 -9.41 10.49 -21.32
CA GLY A 245 -9.88 9.11 -21.46
C GLY A 245 -8.77 8.08 -21.15
N VAL A 246 -8.88 6.90 -21.77
CA VAL A 246 -7.86 5.84 -21.66
C VAL A 246 -6.69 6.19 -22.57
N THR A 247 -5.50 6.28 -22.01
CA THR A 247 -4.26 6.55 -22.74
C THR A 247 -3.54 5.23 -23.08
N ARG A 248 -2.49 5.31 -23.92
CA ARG A 248 -1.71 4.13 -24.30
C ARG A 248 -0.98 3.52 -23.10
N SER A 249 -0.53 4.36 -22.17
CA SER A 249 0.13 3.93 -20.92
C SER A 249 -0.82 3.30 -19.90
N ASP A 250 -2.13 3.54 -20.04
CA ASP A 250 -3.13 2.86 -19.21
C ASP A 250 -3.35 1.39 -19.65
N LEU A 251 -2.85 1.01 -20.83
CA LEU A 251 -3.03 -0.31 -21.44
C LEU A 251 -1.77 -1.16 -21.48
N SER A 252 -0.62 -0.60 -21.11
CA SER A 252 0.67 -1.27 -21.04
C SER A 252 0.96 -1.80 -19.65
#